data_a4b7d47c835665f8c3f4a7eeb5c5b679
#
_entry.id   a4b7d47c835665f8c3f4a7eeb5c5b679
#
_cell.length_a   1.000
_cell.length_b   1.000
_cell.length_c   1.000
_cell.angle_alpha   90.00
_cell.angle_beta   90.00
_cell.angle_gamma   90.00
#
_symmetry.space_group_name_H-M   'P 1'
#
loop_
_entity.id
_entity.type
_entity.pdbx_description
1 polymer ?
#
loop_
_entity_poly.entity_id
_entity_poly.type
_entity_poly.pdbx_seq_one_letter_code
_entity_poly.pdbx_strand_id
1 'polypeptide(L)'
;TKTLSKCWKQLDFLNDYTDGGFFKLRQVEDTALSKKASVYKVINGQKVEAGWMSEITGINADKPNKIRGDRTDLLIYEESGSWPQWKRAFEQGDALVGIQGAKFGIKMAWGTGGDKGPSLEGLAKAYEEPDTYDALPYRHKYTPTGEEVITAYFIPAYTIINRPGLIDKRGWTDPVKGRAYYEKERDKKAADPETLIIHCAEYCFTADEALALEGTNKFNKVLISEQIARIRVDKQGQKISVGSLEYKFNGPVQKENIVGFKWIENSAHGKVHILSLIHI
;
A
#
# COMPACT_ATOMS: atom_id res chain seq x y z
N THR A 1 7.19 9.15 16.41
CA THR A 1 8.43 9.49 17.16
C THR A 1 9.40 8.32 17.27
N LYS A 2 8.97 7.07 17.56
CA LYS A 2 9.90 5.93 17.65
C LYS A 2 10.57 5.59 16.32
N THR A 3 9.82 5.63 15.22
CA THR A 3 10.32 5.36 13.87
C THR A 3 11.35 6.40 13.45
N LEU A 4 11.03 7.67 13.62
CA LEU A 4 11.93 8.78 13.31
C LEU A 4 13.24 8.69 14.11
N SER A 5 13.17 8.37 15.39
CA SER A 5 14.35 8.14 16.23
C SER A 5 15.23 6.99 15.72
N LYS A 6 14.65 5.94 15.14
CA LYS A 6 15.43 4.86 14.50
C LYS A 6 16.10 5.34 13.21
N CYS A 7 15.38 6.09 12.38
CA CYS A 7 15.96 6.66 11.16
C CYS A 7 17.14 7.59 11.48
N TRP A 8 17.03 8.42 12.53
CA TRP A 8 18.12 9.27 12.98
C TRP A 8 19.35 8.48 13.41
N LYS A 9 19.16 7.40 14.20
CA LYS A 9 20.27 6.52 14.60
C LYS A 9 20.97 5.87 13.41
N GLN A 10 20.21 5.46 12.38
CA GLN A 10 20.80 4.89 11.17
C GLN A 10 21.57 5.94 10.37
N LEU A 11 21.03 7.17 10.26
CA LEU A 11 21.73 8.27 9.60
C LEU A 11 23.02 8.63 10.32
N ASP A 12 23.01 8.69 11.67
CA ASP A 12 24.19 8.94 12.48
C ASP A 12 25.23 7.83 12.30
N PHE A 13 24.79 6.56 12.29
CA PHE A 13 25.64 5.42 12.01
C PHE A 13 26.30 5.54 10.63
N LEU A 14 25.53 5.83 9.59
CA LEU A 14 26.08 6.05 8.25
C LEU A 14 27.11 7.18 8.24
N ASN A 15 26.82 8.31 8.89
CA ASN A 15 27.73 9.45 8.98
C ASN A 15 29.04 9.09 9.70
N ASP A 16 28.98 8.23 10.72
CA ASP A 16 30.14 7.89 11.54
C ASP A 16 31.01 6.78 10.93
N TYR A 17 30.40 5.87 10.17
CA TYR A 17 31.08 4.66 9.71
C TYR A 17 31.25 4.56 8.18
N THR A 18 30.77 5.53 7.41
CA THR A 18 31.00 5.54 5.97
C THR A 18 32.29 6.28 5.61
N ASP A 19 33.11 5.61 4.85
CA ASP A 19 34.25 6.13 4.05
C ASP A 19 35.15 7.16 4.74
N GLY A 20 35.58 6.87 5.98
CA GLY A 20 36.47 7.73 6.74
C GLY A 20 35.93 9.13 7.05
N GLY A 21 34.62 9.31 6.95
CA GLY A 21 33.98 10.60 7.17
C GLY A 21 33.96 11.53 5.96
N PHE A 22 34.30 11.05 4.77
CA PHE A 22 34.28 11.84 3.55
C PHE A 22 32.89 12.42 3.27
N PHE A 23 31.82 11.61 3.47
CA PHE A 23 30.42 12.01 3.35
C PHE A 23 29.80 12.49 4.66
N LYS A 24 30.60 12.67 5.71
CA LYS A 24 30.09 13.08 7.02
C LYS A 24 29.40 14.44 6.92
N LEU A 25 28.09 14.43 7.24
CA LEU A 25 27.30 15.65 7.30
C LEU A 25 27.78 16.54 8.45
N ARG A 26 28.02 17.82 8.19
CA ARG A 26 28.26 18.81 9.23
C ARG A 26 26.91 19.28 9.75
N GLN A 27 26.44 18.65 10.80
CA GLN A 27 25.16 18.98 11.40
C GLN A 27 25.27 20.28 12.15
N VAL A 28 24.42 21.25 11.82
CA VAL A 28 24.27 22.51 12.56
C VAL A 28 23.01 22.53 13.40
N GLU A 29 22.07 21.65 13.10
CA GLU A 29 20.88 21.37 13.90
C GLU A 29 20.70 19.86 14.01
N ASP A 30 20.46 19.41 15.24
CA ASP A 30 20.20 18.00 15.57
C ASP A 30 19.16 17.96 16.68
N THR A 31 17.90 17.89 16.30
CA THR A 31 16.77 17.78 17.19
C THR A 31 16.03 16.46 17.01
N ALA A 32 15.05 16.20 17.87
CA ALA A 32 14.22 14.99 17.72
C ALA A 32 13.40 14.96 16.42
N LEU A 33 13.15 16.11 15.80
CA LEU A 33 12.29 16.26 14.63
C LEU A 33 13.00 16.85 13.40
N SER A 34 14.20 17.42 13.56
CA SER A 34 14.92 18.05 12.46
C SER A 34 16.42 17.80 12.56
N LYS A 35 17.03 17.54 11.40
CA LYS A 35 18.47 17.53 11.21
C LYS A 35 18.80 18.42 10.04
N LYS A 36 19.71 19.37 10.25
CA LYS A 36 20.16 20.32 9.22
C LYS A 36 21.66 20.23 9.02
N ALA A 37 22.08 20.13 7.77
CA ALA A 37 23.49 20.08 7.37
C ALA A 37 23.86 21.34 6.62
N SER A 38 24.70 22.19 7.24
CA SER A 38 25.21 23.41 6.64
C SER A 38 26.61 23.74 7.19
N VAL A 39 27.19 24.84 6.75
CA VAL A 39 28.43 25.41 7.26
C VAL A 39 28.22 26.86 7.59
N TYR A 40 29.02 27.39 8.54
CA TYR A 40 29.02 28.81 8.82
C TYR A 40 30.24 29.47 8.17
N LYS A 41 30.02 30.60 7.51
CA LYS A 41 31.05 31.47 6.97
C LYS A 41 30.97 32.83 7.64
N VAL A 42 32.10 33.48 7.78
CA VAL A 42 32.14 34.89 8.23
C VAL A 42 32.19 35.80 7.00
N ILE A 43 31.16 36.62 6.81
CA ILE A 43 31.06 37.59 5.72
C ILE A 43 30.88 38.97 6.39
N ASN A 44 31.78 39.89 6.11
CA ASN A 44 31.76 41.22 6.71
C ASN A 44 31.70 41.21 8.23
N GLY A 45 32.36 40.29 8.90
CA GLY A 45 32.38 40.13 10.34
C GLY A 45 31.13 39.46 10.94
N GLN A 46 30.15 39.13 10.13
CA GLN A 46 28.93 38.42 10.58
C GLN A 46 29.02 36.94 10.22
N LYS A 47 28.59 36.09 11.15
CA LYS A 47 28.46 34.65 10.95
C LYS A 47 27.21 34.37 10.12
N VAL A 48 27.38 33.90 8.89
CA VAL A 48 26.30 33.59 7.95
C VAL A 48 26.30 32.08 7.64
N GLU A 49 25.13 31.49 7.68
CA GLU A 49 24.95 30.10 7.25
C GLU A 49 25.16 29.98 5.73
N ALA A 50 25.84 28.94 5.30
CA ALA A 50 26.22 28.71 3.91
C ALA A 50 26.27 27.20 3.60
N GLY A 51 26.53 26.86 2.34
CA GLY A 51 26.53 25.50 1.84
C GLY A 51 25.17 25.12 1.27
N TRP A 52 24.89 23.83 1.18
CA TRP A 52 23.65 23.32 0.59
C TRP A 52 22.43 23.53 1.50
N MET A 53 22.65 23.72 2.82
CA MET A 53 21.60 23.92 3.83
C MET A 53 20.53 22.82 3.79
N SER A 54 20.96 21.57 3.52
CA SER A 54 20.05 20.45 3.43
C SER A 54 19.41 20.17 4.77
N GLU A 55 18.10 19.97 4.78
CA GLU A 55 17.33 19.72 5.98
C GLU A 55 16.44 18.49 5.81
N ILE A 56 16.35 17.69 6.87
CA ILE A 56 15.39 16.57 6.96
C ILE A 56 14.51 16.85 8.17
N THR A 57 13.23 17.06 7.94
CA THR A 57 12.24 17.30 8.99
C THR A 57 11.27 16.14 9.10
N GLY A 58 11.07 15.64 10.29
CA GLY A 58 10.09 14.61 10.60
C GLY A 58 8.79 15.20 11.14
N ILE A 59 7.68 14.79 10.56
CA ILE A 59 6.34 15.24 10.95
C ILE A 59 5.57 14.06 11.53
N ASN A 60 4.95 14.24 12.69
CA ASN A 60 3.99 13.25 13.21
C ASN A 60 2.61 13.54 12.62
N ALA A 61 2.20 12.69 11.69
CA ALA A 61 0.99 12.89 10.88
C ALA A 61 -0.26 12.28 11.51
N ASP A 62 -0.56 12.65 12.77
CA ASP A 62 -1.84 12.35 13.41
C ASP A 62 -3.03 13.08 12.76
N LYS A 63 -2.75 14.17 12.01
CA LYS A 63 -3.74 14.94 11.23
C LYS A 63 -3.19 15.29 9.85
N PRO A 64 -3.98 15.16 8.77
CA PRO A 64 -3.54 15.46 7.41
C PRO A 64 -2.96 16.89 7.25
N ASN A 65 -3.54 17.86 7.95
CA ASN A 65 -3.12 19.26 7.83
C ASN A 65 -1.71 19.55 8.37
N LYS A 66 -1.13 18.65 9.16
CA LYS A 66 0.22 18.86 9.73
C LYS A 66 1.33 18.76 8.69
N ILE A 67 1.07 18.17 7.54
CA ILE A 67 2.04 18.13 6.45
C ILE A 67 2.14 19.47 5.70
N ARG A 68 1.20 20.41 5.92
CA ARG A 68 1.26 21.73 5.29
C ARG A 68 2.36 22.56 5.93
N GLY A 69 3.18 23.16 5.11
CA GLY A 69 4.29 23.98 5.58
C GLY A 69 5.29 24.30 4.47
N ASP A 70 6.53 24.06 4.75
CA ASP A 70 7.63 24.35 3.85
C ASP A 70 7.66 23.41 2.64
N ARG A 71 8.22 23.90 1.55
CA ARG A 71 8.44 23.11 0.33
C ARG A 71 9.58 22.14 0.53
N THR A 72 9.48 21.00 -0.14
CA THR A 72 10.48 19.95 -0.03
C THR A 72 10.74 19.28 -1.38
N ASP A 73 11.99 18.89 -1.61
CA ASP A 73 12.37 18.11 -2.78
C ASP A 73 11.93 16.65 -2.69
N LEU A 74 11.79 16.12 -1.47
CA LEU A 74 11.38 14.74 -1.22
C LEU A 74 10.45 14.68 -0.02
N LEU A 75 9.24 14.19 -0.24
CA LEU A 75 8.23 13.94 0.78
C LEU A 75 8.00 12.44 0.93
N ILE A 76 8.30 11.92 2.11
CA ILE A 76 8.22 10.49 2.43
C ILE A 76 7.04 10.23 3.36
N TYR A 77 6.18 9.28 2.97
CA TYR A 77 5.08 8.76 3.79
C TYR A 77 5.43 7.32 4.20
N GLU A 78 5.91 7.17 5.42
CA GLU A 78 6.24 5.87 5.99
C GLU A 78 5.01 5.25 6.66
N GLU A 79 4.87 3.93 6.62
CA GLU A 79 3.72 3.19 7.16
C GLU A 79 2.37 3.70 6.65
N SER A 80 2.31 3.96 5.35
CA SER A 80 1.16 4.59 4.68
C SER A 80 -0.17 3.86 4.92
N GLY A 81 -0.15 2.53 5.08
CA GLY A 81 -1.34 1.72 5.37
C GLY A 81 -1.96 1.99 6.74
N SER A 82 -1.20 2.58 7.67
CA SER A 82 -1.65 2.88 9.04
C SER A 82 -2.10 4.34 9.24
N TRP A 83 -1.99 5.19 8.22
CA TRP A 83 -2.31 6.61 8.38
C TRP A 83 -3.81 6.90 8.33
N PRO A 84 -4.39 7.53 9.35
CA PRO A 84 -5.74 8.05 9.26
C PRO A 84 -5.85 9.05 8.10
N GLN A 85 -6.83 8.86 7.21
CA GLN A 85 -7.05 9.74 6.06
C GLN A 85 -5.81 9.90 5.15
N TRP A 86 -5.06 8.82 4.92
CA TRP A 86 -3.84 8.82 4.10
C TRP A 86 -4.05 9.51 2.73
N LYS A 87 -5.12 9.20 2.03
CA LYS A 87 -5.45 9.81 0.73
C LYS A 87 -5.41 11.34 0.80
N ARG A 88 -6.08 11.93 1.80
CA ARG A 88 -6.11 13.38 1.98
C ARG A 88 -4.73 13.96 2.30
N ALA A 89 -3.95 13.27 3.12
CA ALA A 89 -2.58 13.67 3.42
C ALA A 89 -1.71 13.63 2.15
N PHE A 90 -1.85 12.59 1.35
CA PHE A 90 -1.09 12.42 0.11
C PHE A 90 -1.43 13.49 -0.94
N GLU A 91 -2.72 13.83 -1.13
CA GLU A 91 -3.18 14.91 -2.00
C GLU A 91 -2.70 16.30 -1.51
N GLN A 92 -2.73 16.54 -0.21
CA GLN A 92 -2.21 17.79 0.35
C GLN A 92 -0.70 17.97 0.17
N GLY A 93 0.02 16.88 0.06
CA GLY A 93 1.46 16.87 -0.22
C GLY A 93 1.84 17.45 -1.58
N ASP A 94 0.92 17.53 -2.54
CA ASP A 94 1.22 18.13 -3.85
C ASP A 94 1.65 19.59 -3.76
N ALA A 95 1.11 20.33 -2.79
CA ALA A 95 1.48 21.71 -2.55
C ALA A 95 2.92 21.88 -1.99
N LEU A 96 3.48 20.81 -1.39
CA LEU A 96 4.85 20.84 -0.84
C LEU A 96 5.89 20.56 -1.91
N VAL A 97 5.54 19.71 -2.88
CA VAL A 97 6.46 19.27 -3.96
C VAL A 97 6.20 19.97 -5.29
N GLY A 98 5.32 20.98 -5.31
CA GLY A 98 4.95 21.72 -6.51
C GLY A 98 4.71 23.21 -6.27
N ILE A 99 4.82 24.00 -7.35
CA ILE A 99 4.54 25.44 -7.36
C ILE A 99 3.74 25.76 -8.62
N GLN A 100 2.59 26.39 -8.45
CA GLN A 100 1.77 26.88 -9.58
C GLN A 100 1.56 25.85 -10.71
N GLY A 101 1.35 24.58 -10.33
CA GLY A 101 1.17 23.48 -11.28
C GLY A 101 2.45 22.82 -11.81
N ALA A 102 3.62 23.38 -11.53
CA ALA A 102 4.89 22.74 -11.84
C ALA A 102 5.35 21.87 -10.65
N LYS A 103 5.61 20.59 -10.89
CA LYS A 103 6.18 19.67 -9.89
C LYS A 103 7.71 19.79 -9.94
N PHE A 104 8.35 19.96 -8.80
CA PHE A 104 9.81 20.00 -8.66
C PHE A 104 10.33 18.91 -7.71
N GLY A 105 9.50 18.44 -6.79
CA GLY A 105 9.85 17.41 -5.83
C GLY A 105 9.13 16.09 -6.09
N ILE A 106 9.47 15.08 -5.30
CA ILE A 106 8.98 13.71 -5.40
C ILE A 106 8.23 13.33 -4.12
N LYS A 107 7.10 12.65 -4.26
CA LYS A 107 6.42 11.96 -3.16
C LYS A 107 6.76 10.48 -3.21
N MET A 108 7.13 9.90 -2.07
CA MET A 108 7.30 8.47 -1.90
C MET A 108 6.41 7.99 -0.77
N ALA A 109 5.65 6.93 -1.01
CA ALA A 109 4.78 6.33 -0.02
C ALA A 109 5.03 4.82 0.03
N TRP A 110 5.24 4.28 1.22
CA TRP A 110 5.40 2.85 1.43
C TRP A 110 4.89 2.44 2.81
N GLY A 111 4.77 1.14 3.01
CA GLY A 111 4.35 0.52 4.26
C GLY A 111 3.81 -0.87 4.01
N THR A 112 3.55 -1.58 5.08
CA THR A 112 2.76 -2.80 5.07
C THR A 112 1.28 -2.47 4.89
N GLY A 113 0.42 -3.49 4.70
CA GLY A 113 -1.02 -3.29 4.60
C GLY A 113 -1.67 -2.63 5.82
N GLY A 114 -0.93 -2.56 6.95
CA GLY A 114 -1.33 -1.85 8.17
C GLY A 114 -2.60 -2.38 8.84
N ASP A 115 -3.05 -1.64 9.84
CA ASP A 115 -4.33 -1.91 10.50
C ASP A 115 -5.49 -1.60 9.55
N LYS A 116 -6.39 -2.54 9.45
CA LYS A 116 -7.44 -2.62 8.47
C LYS A 116 -8.54 -1.59 8.75
N GLY A 117 -8.76 -0.67 7.80
CA GLY A 117 -9.74 0.39 7.95
C GLY A 117 -9.74 1.37 6.77
N PRO A 118 -10.40 2.52 6.92
CA PRO A 118 -10.47 3.55 5.85
C PRO A 118 -9.12 4.06 5.37
N SER A 119 -8.06 3.94 6.18
CA SER A 119 -6.69 4.31 5.84
C SER A 119 -6.14 3.43 4.72
N LEU A 120 -6.37 2.12 4.84
CA LEU A 120 -5.91 1.15 3.87
C LEU A 120 -6.62 1.29 2.53
N GLU A 121 -7.92 1.65 2.52
CA GLU A 121 -8.68 1.87 1.28
C GLU A 121 -8.03 2.93 0.39
N GLY A 122 -7.54 4.02 0.97
CA GLY A 122 -6.86 5.08 0.22
C GLY A 122 -5.55 4.60 -0.41
N LEU A 123 -4.75 3.84 0.34
CA LEU A 123 -3.51 3.26 -0.17
C LEU A 123 -3.77 2.20 -1.24
N ALA A 124 -4.79 1.35 -1.06
CA ALA A 124 -5.19 0.34 -2.04
C ALA A 124 -5.57 0.97 -3.38
N LYS A 125 -6.35 2.04 -3.37
CA LYS A 125 -6.70 2.78 -4.60
C LYS A 125 -5.48 3.37 -5.28
N ALA A 126 -4.57 3.98 -4.53
CA ALA A 126 -3.34 4.53 -5.11
C ALA A 126 -2.42 3.44 -5.68
N TYR A 127 -2.46 2.25 -5.12
CA TYR A 127 -1.76 1.10 -5.64
C TYR A 127 -2.39 0.57 -6.94
N GLU A 128 -3.72 0.43 -6.96
CA GLU A 128 -4.47 -0.13 -8.11
C GLU A 128 -4.56 0.85 -9.29
N GLU A 129 -4.60 2.15 -9.02
CA GLU A 129 -4.80 3.22 -10.00
C GLU A 129 -3.63 4.21 -9.99
N PRO A 130 -2.38 3.78 -10.31
CA PRO A 130 -1.20 4.64 -10.18
C PRO A 130 -1.31 5.95 -10.95
N ASP A 131 -1.89 5.94 -12.14
CA ASP A 131 -2.04 7.14 -12.98
C ASP A 131 -2.92 8.22 -12.32
N THR A 132 -3.95 7.81 -11.57
CA THR A 132 -4.85 8.72 -10.85
C THR A 132 -4.14 9.49 -9.74
N TYR A 133 -3.08 8.89 -9.17
CA TYR A 133 -2.31 9.45 -8.06
C TYR A 133 -0.92 9.94 -8.46
N ASP A 134 -0.65 10.06 -9.75
CA ASP A 134 0.69 10.36 -10.29
C ASP A 134 1.79 9.44 -9.72
N ALA A 135 1.45 8.22 -9.41
CA ALA A 135 2.40 7.21 -8.97
C ALA A 135 3.05 6.52 -10.18
N LEU A 136 4.27 6.07 -10.00
CA LEU A 136 5.00 5.38 -11.06
C LEU A 136 4.35 4.03 -11.36
N PRO A 137 3.86 3.79 -12.60
CA PRO A 137 3.27 2.50 -12.95
C PRO A 137 4.35 1.42 -13.03
N TYR A 138 4.05 0.25 -12.50
CA TYR A 138 4.94 -0.90 -12.50
C TYR A 138 4.23 -2.15 -13.02
N ARG A 139 4.83 -2.82 -13.98
CA ARG A 139 4.31 -4.05 -14.60
C ARG A 139 4.90 -5.26 -13.88
N HIS A 140 4.03 -6.12 -13.34
CA HIS A 140 4.46 -7.30 -12.59
C HIS A 140 3.46 -8.46 -12.66
N LYS A 141 3.85 -9.62 -12.10
CA LYS A 141 3.04 -10.84 -12.02
C LYS A 141 2.81 -11.33 -10.59
N TYR A 142 2.93 -10.44 -9.61
CA TYR A 142 2.68 -10.75 -8.19
C TYR A 142 1.19 -10.69 -7.87
N THR A 143 0.42 -11.48 -8.60
CA THR A 143 -1.02 -11.64 -8.47
C THR A 143 -1.35 -13.08 -8.08
N PRO A 144 -2.52 -13.37 -7.49
CA PRO A 144 -2.91 -14.73 -7.14
C PRO A 144 -2.92 -15.69 -8.33
N THR A 145 -3.20 -15.20 -9.53
CA THR A 145 -3.25 -15.99 -10.78
C THR A 145 -1.94 -16.00 -11.55
N GLY A 146 -0.95 -15.19 -11.14
CA GLY A 146 0.31 -15.03 -11.86
C GLY A 146 0.18 -14.25 -13.17
N GLU A 147 -0.93 -13.59 -13.40
CA GLU A 147 -1.14 -12.75 -14.57
C GLU A 147 -0.46 -11.39 -14.43
N GLU A 148 -0.12 -10.84 -15.59
CA GLU A 148 0.54 -9.55 -15.66
C GLU A 148 -0.46 -8.41 -15.45
N VAL A 149 -0.13 -7.53 -14.51
CA VAL A 149 -0.90 -6.33 -14.18
C VAL A 149 0.01 -5.11 -14.13
N ILE A 150 -0.58 -3.93 -14.24
CA ILE A 150 0.09 -2.65 -14.05
C ILE A 150 -0.55 -1.99 -12.84
N THR A 151 0.27 -1.76 -11.80
CA THR A 151 -0.13 -1.11 -10.55
C THR A 151 1.02 -0.22 -10.08
N ALA A 152 0.96 0.34 -8.86
CA ALA A 152 2.16 0.86 -8.23
C ALA A 152 3.10 -0.29 -7.83
N TYR A 153 4.31 0.05 -7.33
CA TYR A 153 5.34 -0.95 -7.03
C TYR A 153 4.98 -1.81 -5.82
N PHE A 154 5.11 -3.13 -5.97
CA PHE A 154 4.90 -4.11 -4.90
C PHE A 154 6.13 -4.98 -4.71
N ILE A 155 6.49 -5.24 -3.46
CA ILE A 155 7.62 -6.09 -3.09
C ILE A 155 7.11 -7.30 -2.31
N PRO A 156 7.12 -8.50 -2.88
CA PRO A 156 6.75 -9.71 -2.14
C PRO A 156 7.72 -10.00 -1.00
N ALA A 157 7.21 -10.38 0.16
CA ALA A 157 8.01 -10.64 1.36
C ALA A 157 9.14 -11.65 1.14
N TYR A 158 8.93 -12.65 0.29
CA TYR A 158 9.91 -13.69 0.01
C TYR A 158 11.10 -13.22 -0.84
N THR A 159 11.07 -12.00 -1.37
CA THR A 159 12.19 -11.43 -2.16
C THR A 159 13.14 -10.57 -1.31
N ILE A 160 12.77 -10.26 -0.08
CA ILE A 160 13.53 -9.34 0.80
C ILE A 160 13.90 -9.96 2.16
N ILE A 161 13.79 -11.28 2.28
CA ILE A 161 14.09 -11.96 3.54
C ILE A 161 15.61 -12.03 3.79
N ASN A 162 16.07 -11.38 4.85
CA ASN A 162 17.47 -11.40 5.24
C ASN A 162 17.70 -12.45 6.33
N ARG A 163 17.95 -13.71 5.90
CA ARG A 163 18.28 -14.82 6.82
C ARG A 163 19.44 -15.65 6.29
N PRO A 164 20.30 -16.16 7.18
CA PRO A 164 21.36 -17.10 6.79
C PRO A 164 20.80 -18.30 6.01
N GLY A 165 21.43 -18.63 4.89
CA GLY A 165 21.01 -19.72 4.01
C GLY A 165 19.93 -19.35 2.98
N LEU A 166 19.29 -18.19 3.12
CA LEU A 166 18.30 -17.66 2.15
C LEU A 166 18.86 -16.49 1.32
N ILE A 167 20.03 -16.00 1.67
CA ILE A 167 20.72 -14.93 0.95
C ILE A 167 21.99 -15.44 0.28
N ASP A 168 22.34 -14.85 -0.85
CA ASP A 168 23.59 -15.10 -1.54
C ASP A 168 24.77 -14.30 -0.93
N LYS A 169 25.97 -14.44 -1.52
CA LYS A 169 27.17 -13.73 -1.08
C LYS A 169 27.08 -12.21 -1.24
N ARG A 170 26.14 -11.70 -2.04
CA ARG A 170 25.90 -10.27 -2.28
C ARG A 170 24.81 -9.72 -1.37
N GLY A 171 24.20 -10.55 -0.54
CA GLY A 171 23.09 -10.17 0.33
C GLY A 171 21.71 -10.21 -0.37
N TRP A 172 21.63 -10.72 -1.60
CA TRP A 172 20.35 -10.86 -2.30
C TRP A 172 19.62 -12.12 -1.84
N THR A 173 18.35 -11.99 -1.58
CA THR A 173 17.48 -13.13 -1.25
C THR A 173 17.34 -14.06 -2.46
N ASP A 174 17.48 -15.37 -2.23
CA ASP A 174 17.02 -16.38 -3.18
C ASP A 174 15.48 -16.48 -3.09
N PRO A 175 14.73 -16.02 -4.12
CA PRO A 175 13.27 -15.93 -4.00
C PRO A 175 12.59 -17.29 -3.91
N VAL A 176 13.19 -18.35 -4.45
CA VAL A 176 12.65 -19.72 -4.35
C VAL A 176 12.75 -20.25 -2.94
N LYS A 177 13.92 -20.09 -2.32
CA LYS A 177 14.12 -20.50 -0.92
C LYS A 177 13.34 -19.60 0.04
N GLY A 178 13.28 -18.29 -0.23
CA GLY A 178 12.49 -17.33 0.55
C GLY A 178 11.02 -17.69 0.56
N ARG A 179 10.46 -18.03 -0.62
CA ARG A 179 9.07 -18.45 -0.74
C ARG A 179 8.80 -19.76 0.01
N ALA A 180 9.64 -20.78 -0.18
CA ALA A 180 9.51 -22.05 0.53
C ALA A 180 9.61 -21.90 2.05
N TYR A 181 10.42 -20.94 2.53
CA TYR A 181 10.47 -20.59 3.95
C TYR A 181 9.12 -20.07 4.46
N TYR A 182 8.53 -19.07 3.79
CA TYR A 182 7.26 -18.51 4.23
C TYR A 182 6.08 -19.47 4.05
N GLU A 183 6.10 -20.34 3.03
CA GLU A 183 5.10 -21.41 2.88
C GLU A 183 5.08 -22.33 4.11
N LYS A 184 6.26 -22.74 4.61
CA LYS A 184 6.35 -23.52 5.85
C LYS A 184 5.84 -22.76 7.09
N GLU A 185 6.05 -21.45 7.14
CA GLU A 185 5.51 -20.62 8.24
C GLU A 185 3.98 -20.49 8.14
N ARG A 186 3.41 -20.45 6.94
CA ARG A 186 1.96 -20.49 6.70
C ARG A 186 1.35 -21.83 7.11
N ASP A 187 1.99 -22.95 6.75
CA ASP A 187 1.55 -24.29 7.12
C ASP A 187 1.45 -24.47 8.64
N LYS A 188 2.40 -23.93 9.39
CA LYS A 188 2.35 -23.96 10.86
C LYS A 188 1.14 -23.23 11.45
N LYS A 189 0.62 -22.24 10.73
CA LYS A 189 -0.50 -21.40 11.16
C LYS A 189 -1.84 -21.82 10.54
N ALA A 190 -1.83 -22.82 9.66
CA ALA A 190 -3.01 -23.26 8.92
C ALA A 190 -4.17 -23.76 9.80
N ALA A 191 -3.85 -24.23 11.03
CA ALA A 191 -4.85 -24.66 12.00
C ALA A 191 -5.67 -23.50 12.59
N ASP A 192 -5.16 -22.25 12.53
CA ASP A 192 -5.85 -21.05 13.01
C ASP A 192 -5.98 -20.05 11.85
N PRO A 193 -7.17 -19.97 11.21
CA PRO A 193 -7.40 -19.11 10.06
C PRO A 193 -7.15 -17.62 10.33
N GLU A 194 -7.43 -17.13 11.53
CA GLU A 194 -7.21 -15.73 11.88
C GLU A 194 -5.73 -15.40 11.94
N THR A 195 -4.95 -16.21 12.65
CA THR A 195 -3.49 -16.08 12.71
C THR A 195 -2.85 -16.22 11.31
N LEU A 196 -3.37 -17.10 10.46
CA LEU A 196 -2.89 -17.27 9.10
C LEU A 196 -3.14 -16.03 8.25
N ILE A 197 -4.34 -15.44 8.30
CA ILE A 197 -4.69 -14.23 7.55
C ILE A 197 -3.77 -13.06 7.95
N ILE A 198 -3.58 -12.84 9.25
CA ILE A 198 -2.69 -11.79 9.75
C ILE A 198 -1.26 -12.03 9.25
N HIS A 199 -0.78 -13.27 9.32
CA HIS A 199 0.56 -13.60 8.83
C HIS A 199 0.70 -13.39 7.31
N CYS A 200 -0.30 -13.73 6.51
CA CYS A 200 -0.28 -13.51 5.07
C CYS A 200 -0.32 -12.02 4.72
N ALA A 201 -1.01 -11.18 5.49
CA ALA A 201 -1.02 -9.74 5.30
C ALA A 201 0.34 -9.10 5.64
N GLU A 202 1.01 -9.56 6.70
CA GLU A 202 2.34 -9.07 7.09
C GLU A 202 3.46 -9.57 6.17
N TYR A 203 3.37 -10.83 5.74
CA TYR A 203 4.37 -11.49 4.88
C TYR A 203 3.74 -11.90 3.56
N CYS A 204 3.24 -10.90 2.85
CA CYS A 204 2.43 -11.06 1.65
C CYS A 204 3.24 -11.55 0.44
N PHE A 205 2.63 -12.41 -0.36
CA PHE A 205 3.16 -12.85 -1.66
C PHE A 205 2.56 -12.04 -2.80
N THR A 206 1.36 -11.49 -2.58
CA THR A 206 0.63 -10.65 -3.52
C THR A 206 0.11 -9.41 -2.81
N ALA A 207 -0.17 -8.37 -3.57
CA ALA A 207 -0.76 -7.15 -3.01
C ALA A 207 -2.17 -7.40 -2.46
N ASP A 208 -2.91 -8.33 -3.06
CA ASP A 208 -4.24 -8.72 -2.56
C ASP A 208 -4.19 -9.25 -1.12
N GLU A 209 -3.13 -9.99 -0.75
CA GLU A 209 -2.93 -10.43 0.64
C GLU A 209 -2.66 -9.25 1.58
N ALA A 210 -1.81 -8.31 1.14
CA ALA A 210 -1.46 -7.14 1.93
C ALA A 210 -2.64 -6.17 2.12
N LEU A 211 -3.47 -6.03 1.08
CA LEU A 211 -4.59 -5.11 1.04
C LEU A 211 -5.93 -5.76 1.41
N ALA A 212 -5.92 -7.04 1.83
CA ALA A 212 -7.12 -7.73 2.24
C ALA A 212 -7.78 -7.04 3.45
N LEU A 213 -8.91 -6.38 3.22
CA LEU A 213 -9.68 -5.70 4.25
C LEU A 213 -10.28 -6.71 5.25
N GLU A 214 -10.14 -6.46 6.56
CA GLU A 214 -10.93 -7.17 7.55
C GLU A 214 -12.37 -6.65 7.54
N GLY A 215 -13.29 -7.48 7.10
CA GLY A 215 -14.71 -7.32 7.40
C GLY A 215 -15.13 -8.44 8.34
N THR A 216 -16.16 -8.26 9.10
CA THR A 216 -16.89 -9.29 9.87
C THR A 216 -17.52 -10.35 8.96
N ASN A 217 -16.89 -10.63 7.82
CA ASN A 217 -17.42 -11.52 6.83
C ASN A 217 -17.19 -12.97 7.27
N LYS A 218 -18.27 -13.77 7.28
CA LYS A 218 -18.23 -15.21 7.61
C LYS A 218 -17.54 -16.05 6.53
N PHE A 219 -17.20 -15.48 5.38
CA PHE A 219 -16.59 -16.19 4.27
C PHE A 219 -15.06 -16.12 4.32
N ASN A 220 -14.41 -17.19 3.88
CA ASN A 220 -12.95 -17.24 3.77
C ASN A 220 -12.45 -16.21 2.73
N LYS A 221 -11.72 -15.21 3.19
CA LYS A 221 -11.28 -14.09 2.35
C LYS A 221 -10.21 -14.47 1.34
N VAL A 222 -9.38 -15.46 1.63
CA VAL A 222 -8.40 -15.97 0.68
C VAL A 222 -9.13 -16.54 -0.53
N LEU A 223 -10.15 -17.40 -0.29
CA LEU A 223 -10.97 -17.94 -1.36
C LEU A 223 -11.76 -16.86 -2.12
N ILE A 224 -12.23 -15.83 -1.41
CA ILE A 224 -12.89 -14.68 -2.06
C ILE A 224 -11.89 -13.92 -2.95
N SER A 225 -10.70 -13.62 -2.46
CA SER A 225 -9.67 -12.91 -3.24
C SER A 225 -9.25 -13.72 -4.47
N GLU A 226 -9.05 -15.02 -4.32
CA GLU A 226 -8.78 -15.93 -5.45
C GLU A 226 -9.92 -15.92 -6.47
N GLN A 227 -11.16 -15.96 -5.99
CA GLN A 227 -12.32 -15.94 -6.86
C GLN A 227 -12.49 -14.59 -7.57
N ILE A 228 -12.26 -13.47 -6.88
CA ILE A 228 -12.25 -12.13 -7.49
C ILE A 228 -11.16 -12.06 -8.56
N ALA A 229 -9.96 -12.57 -8.27
CA ALA A 229 -8.88 -12.63 -9.24
C ALA A 229 -9.27 -13.45 -10.47
N ARG A 230 -9.84 -14.64 -10.30
CA ARG A 230 -10.37 -15.46 -11.41
C ARG A 230 -11.43 -14.73 -12.22
N ILE A 231 -12.35 -14.02 -11.56
CA ILE A 231 -13.41 -13.24 -12.23
C ILE A 231 -12.80 -12.08 -13.05
N ARG A 232 -11.78 -11.40 -12.53
CA ARG A 232 -11.09 -10.32 -13.26
C ARG A 232 -10.38 -10.83 -14.51
N VAL A 233 -9.80 -12.01 -14.44
CA VAL A 233 -9.05 -12.67 -15.50
C VAL A 233 -9.97 -13.23 -16.56
N ASP A 234 -10.98 -13.96 -16.16
CA ASP A 234 -11.89 -14.66 -17.06
C ASP A 234 -13.00 -13.73 -17.57
N LYS A 235 -12.58 -12.67 -18.27
CA LYS A 235 -13.52 -11.77 -18.95
C LYS A 235 -14.44 -12.47 -19.94
N GLN A 236 -14.03 -13.65 -20.45
CA GLN A 236 -14.84 -14.47 -21.35
C GLN A 236 -15.77 -15.41 -20.59
N GLY A 237 -15.47 -15.76 -19.34
CA GLY A 237 -16.26 -16.63 -18.48
C GLY A 237 -17.28 -15.89 -17.61
N GLN A 238 -17.27 -14.57 -17.56
CA GLN A 238 -18.27 -13.79 -16.85
C GLN A 238 -19.62 -13.85 -17.58
N LYS A 239 -20.35 -14.93 -17.40
CA LYS A 239 -21.79 -14.93 -17.71
C LYS A 239 -22.51 -14.10 -16.66
N ILE A 240 -22.45 -12.78 -16.80
CA ILE A 240 -23.35 -11.89 -16.11
C ILE A 240 -24.68 -11.98 -16.85
N SER A 241 -25.62 -12.71 -16.28
CA SER A 241 -27.00 -12.68 -16.76
C SER A 241 -27.66 -11.41 -16.26
N VAL A 242 -28.05 -10.54 -17.18
CA VAL A 242 -28.81 -9.33 -16.89
C VAL A 242 -30.27 -9.62 -17.16
N GLY A 243 -31.13 -9.36 -16.17
CA GLY A 243 -32.54 -9.69 -16.34
C GLY A 243 -33.41 -9.04 -15.27
N SER A 244 -34.61 -9.56 -15.14
CA SER A 244 -35.61 -9.11 -14.21
C SER A 244 -36.19 -10.30 -13.42
N LEU A 245 -36.57 -10.04 -12.17
CA LEU A 245 -37.31 -11.01 -11.36
C LEU A 245 -38.80 -10.78 -11.55
N GLU A 246 -39.49 -11.77 -12.08
CA GLU A 246 -40.94 -11.80 -12.14
C GLU A 246 -41.47 -12.55 -10.91
N TYR A 247 -42.26 -11.87 -10.10
CA TYR A 247 -42.81 -12.45 -8.87
C TYR A 247 -44.13 -13.16 -9.14
N LYS A 248 -44.30 -14.34 -8.51
CA LYS A 248 -45.58 -15.04 -8.48
C LYS A 248 -46.29 -14.68 -7.21
N PHE A 249 -47.56 -14.31 -7.32
CA PHE A 249 -48.42 -13.94 -6.19
C PHE A 249 -49.51 -14.98 -6.02
N ASN A 250 -49.85 -15.25 -4.75
CA ASN A 250 -51.04 -16.00 -4.37
C ASN A 250 -52.05 -15.00 -3.78
N GLY A 251 -52.83 -14.33 -4.64
CA GLY A 251 -53.74 -13.25 -4.29
C GLY A 251 -53.37 -11.88 -4.83
N PRO A 252 -53.83 -10.79 -4.22
CA PRO A 252 -53.53 -9.42 -4.66
C PRO A 252 -51.99 -9.17 -4.72
N VAL A 253 -51.56 -8.27 -5.64
CA VAL A 253 -50.15 -7.92 -5.80
C VAL A 253 -49.68 -7.14 -4.58
N GLN A 254 -49.23 -7.85 -3.56
CA GLN A 254 -48.67 -7.33 -2.33
C GLN A 254 -47.49 -8.19 -1.91
N LYS A 255 -46.53 -7.60 -1.19
CA LYS A 255 -45.26 -8.24 -0.82
C LYS A 255 -45.46 -9.53 -0.04
N GLU A 256 -46.47 -9.56 0.82
CA GLU A 256 -46.85 -10.69 1.69
C GLU A 256 -47.41 -11.88 0.91
N ASN A 257 -47.89 -11.66 -0.29
CA ASN A 257 -48.48 -12.68 -1.15
C ASN A 257 -47.49 -13.29 -2.17
N ILE A 258 -46.21 -12.96 -2.09
CA ILE A 258 -45.18 -13.53 -2.97
C ILE A 258 -44.96 -14.99 -2.56
N VAL A 259 -45.26 -15.91 -3.46
CA VAL A 259 -45.04 -17.35 -3.29
C VAL A 259 -43.84 -17.89 -4.09
N GLY A 260 -43.26 -17.06 -4.91
CA GLY A 260 -42.08 -17.42 -5.67
C GLY A 260 -41.67 -16.35 -6.67
N PHE A 261 -40.55 -16.60 -7.35
CA PHE A 261 -40.11 -15.73 -8.43
C PHE A 261 -39.55 -16.55 -9.59
N LYS A 262 -39.56 -15.97 -10.78
CA LYS A 262 -38.95 -16.52 -11.98
C LYS A 262 -37.92 -15.52 -12.50
N TRP A 263 -36.76 -16.00 -12.86
CA TRP A 263 -35.76 -15.22 -13.57
C TRP A 263 -36.13 -15.11 -15.04
N ILE A 264 -36.12 -13.87 -15.57
CA ILE A 264 -36.27 -13.58 -16.99
C ILE A 264 -35.03 -12.86 -17.45
N GLU A 265 -34.23 -13.52 -18.29
CA GLU A 265 -33.03 -12.93 -18.84
C GLU A 265 -33.41 -11.86 -19.88
N ASN A 266 -32.91 -10.65 -19.69
CA ASN A 266 -33.13 -9.52 -20.58
C ASN A 266 -31.96 -8.56 -20.49
N SER A 267 -31.03 -8.67 -21.44
CA SER A 267 -29.81 -7.85 -21.49
C SER A 267 -30.07 -6.38 -21.79
N ALA A 268 -31.21 -6.02 -22.39
CA ALA A 268 -31.50 -4.65 -22.82
C ALA A 268 -32.13 -3.77 -21.71
N HIS A 269 -32.92 -4.37 -20.81
CA HIS A 269 -33.72 -3.63 -19.80
C HIS A 269 -33.66 -4.24 -18.39
N GLY A 270 -32.83 -5.27 -18.17
CA GLY A 270 -32.72 -5.92 -16.88
C GLY A 270 -32.12 -5.01 -15.81
N LYS A 271 -32.76 -4.96 -14.63
CA LYS A 271 -32.28 -4.18 -13.47
C LYS A 271 -31.49 -5.01 -12.47
N VAL A 272 -31.46 -6.33 -12.68
CA VAL A 272 -30.79 -7.27 -11.77
C VAL A 272 -29.65 -7.95 -12.53
N HIS A 273 -28.47 -7.95 -11.94
CA HIS A 273 -27.28 -8.62 -12.46
C HIS A 273 -27.04 -9.86 -11.61
N ILE A 274 -27.08 -11.04 -12.22
CA ILE A 274 -26.71 -12.28 -11.56
C ILE A 274 -25.34 -12.71 -12.09
N LEU A 275 -24.37 -12.73 -11.21
CA LEU A 275 -23.11 -13.41 -11.45
C LEU A 275 -23.36 -14.92 -11.33
N SER A 276 -23.15 -15.65 -12.40
CA SER A 276 -23.21 -17.09 -12.35
C SER A 276 -22.06 -17.63 -11.51
N LEU A 277 -22.34 -17.93 -10.24
CA LEU A 277 -21.48 -18.67 -9.33
C LEU A 277 -21.58 -20.17 -9.63
N ILE A 278 -21.34 -20.57 -10.87
CA ILE A 278 -21.26 -22.00 -11.19
C ILE A 278 -19.86 -22.45 -10.74
N HIS A 279 -19.87 -23.30 -9.73
CA HIS A 279 -18.77 -23.99 -9.05
C HIS A 279 -18.14 -23.21 -7.87
N ILE A 280 -18.84 -23.18 -6.75
CA ILE A 280 -18.21 -23.27 -5.45
C ILE A 280 -18.01 -24.75 -5.10
#